data_a085c082f4640492c26621d30215ab0e
#
_entry.id   a085c082f4640492c26621d30215ab0e
#
_cell.length_a   1.000
_cell.length_b   1.000
_cell.length_c   1.000
_cell.angle_alpha   90.00
_cell.angle_beta   90.00
_cell.angle_gamma   90.00
#
_symmetry.space_group_name_H-M   'P 1'
#
loop_
_entity.id
_entity.type
_entity.pdbx_description
1 polymer ?
#
loop_
_entity_poly.entity_id
_entity_poly.type
_entity_poly.pdbx_seq_one_letter_code
_entity_poly.pdbx_strand_id
1 'polypeptide(L)'
;MAKITVKNTNVVVISFNDADYISLTDIAKHKTDDSSSVIGNWMRNRNTIEFLGIWETLYNPNFKPFEFEGFRKNAGLNAFTMSPLKWINSTGAIGFVVKAGRYGGTFAHKDIAFKFASWISVEFELYIVKEFQRLKEEEQKQLGWSAKREIAKINYHIHTDA
;
A
#
# COMPACT_ATOMS: atom_id res chain seq x y z
N MET A 1 -2.97 -3.62 12.68
CA MET A 1 -2.66 -4.45 11.50
C MET A 1 -3.89 -5.25 11.11
N ALA A 2 -4.31 -5.15 9.86
CA ALA A 2 -5.49 -5.85 9.34
C ALA A 2 -5.08 -6.83 8.26
N LYS A 3 -5.96 -7.80 7.97
CA LYS A 3 -5.75 -8.77 6.89
C LYS A 3 -7.00 -8.83 6.03
N ILE A 4 -6.80 -8.92 4.73
CA ILE A 4 -7.87 -9.24 3.78
C ILE A 4 -7.50 -10.54 3.08
N THR A 5 -8.51 -11.31 2.69
CA THR A 5 -8.31 -12.57 1.98
C THR A 5 -8.83 -12.43 0.57
N VAL A 6 -7.94 -12.63 -0.41
CA VAL A 6 -8.25 -12.49 -1.83
C VAL A 6 -7.85 -13.78 -2.52
N LYS A 7 -8.81 -14.52 -3.07
CA LYS A 7 -8.54 -15.78 -3.78
C LYS A 7 -7.62 -16.73 -2.98
N ASN A 8 -7.96 -16.95 -1.71
CA ASN A 8 -7.19 -17.79 -0.77
C ASN A 8 -5.81 -17.24 -0.40
N THR A 9 -5.51 -16.00 -0.76
CA THR A 9 -4.26 -15.32 -0.39
C THR A 9 -4.55 -14.31 0.71
N ASN A 10 -3.84 -14.42 1.83
CA ASN A 10 -3.94 -13.45 2.92
C ASN A 10 -3.03 -12.27 2.64
N VAL A 11 -3.58 -11.07 2.63
CA VAL A 11 -2.87 -9.83 2.35
C VAL A 11 -2.95 -8.92 3.56
N VAL A 12 -1.80 -8.56 4.12
CA VAL A 12 -1.71 -7.71 5.31
C VAL A 12 -1.85 -6.24 4.91
N VAL A 13 -2.64 -5.50 5.68
CA VAL A 13 -2.81 -4.05 5.56
C VAL A 13 -2.34 -3.40 6.85
N ILE A 14 -1.46 -2.41 6.74
CA ILE A 14 -0.98 -1.65 7.89
C ILE A 14 -1.35 -0.18 7.75
N SER A 15 -1.38 0.53 8.87
CA SER A 15 -1.53 1.98 8.88
C SER A 15 -0.16 2.61 9.07
N PHE A 16 0.18 3.59 8.24
CA PHE A 16 1.44 4.33 8.29
C PHE A 16 1.17 5.76 7.84
N ASN A 17 1.55 6.75 8.68
CA ASN A 17 1.31 8.18 8.41
C ASN A 17 -0.14 8.47 8.02
N ASP A 18 -1.09 7.90 8.78
CA ASP A 18 -2.54 8.07 8.59
C ASP A 18 -3.06 7.56 7.24
N ALA A 19 -2.34 6.67 6.59
CA ALA A 19 -2.74 6.06 5.33
C ALA A 19 -2.63 4.53 5.40
N ASP A 20 -3.36 3.85 4.53
CA ASP A 20 -3.31 2.41 4.42
C ASP A 20 -2.20 1.98 3.47
N TYR A 21 -1.35 1.06 3.95
CA TYR A 21 -0.28 0.44 3.16
C TYR A 21 -0.54 -1.06 3.10
N ILE A 22 -0.47 -1.60 1.91
CA ILE A 22 -0.84 -2.99 1.61
C ILE A 22 0.41 -3.78 1.25
N SER A 23 0.52 -5.00 1.73
CA SER A 23 1.69 -5.86 1.50
C SER A 23 1.83 -6.27 0.04
N LEU A 24 2.81 -5.72 -0.65
CA LEU A 24 3.17 -6.18 -2.00
C LEU A 24 3.74 -7.59 -1.98
N THR A 25 4.42 -7.95 -0.90
CA THR A 25 4.96 -9.30 -0.72
C THR A 25 3.83 -10.33 -0.75
N ASP A 26 2.75 -10.07 -0.04
CA ASP A 26 1.59 -10.97 -0.03
C ASP A 26 0.89 -11.03 -1.38
N ILE A 27 0.72 -9.88 -2.05
CA ILE A 27 0.13 -9.84 -3.40
C ILE A 27 0.98 -10.67 -4.37
N ALA A 28 2.30 -10.50 -4.32
CA ALA A 28 3.22 -11.23 -5.20
C ALA A 28 3.15 -12.75 -5.00
N LYS A 29 2.88 -13.20 -3.77
CA LYS A 29 2.74 -14.63 -3.44
C LYS A 29 1.57 -15.28 -4.15
N HIS A 30 0.58 -14.51 -4.59
CA HIS A 30 -0.50 -15.03 -5.40
C HIS A 30 0.02 -15.63 -6.73
N LYS A 31 1.12 -15.08 -7.25
CA LYS A 31 1.72 -15.51 -8.52
C LYS A 31 2.87 -16.49 -8.34
N THR A 32 3.74 -16.26 -7.34
CA THR A 32 4.95 -17.06 -7.12
C THR A 32 5.46 -16.86 -5.69
N ASP A 33 6.29 -17.80 -5.22
CA ASP A 33 6.94 -17.71 -3.92
C ASP A 33 8.11 -16.70 -3.91
N ASP A 34 8.62 -16.32 -5.08
CA ASP A 34 9.71 -15.34 -5.19
C ASP A 34 9.18 -13.92 -5.34
N SER A 35 8.70 -13.37 -4.23
CA SER A 35 8.09 -12.03 -4.21
C SER A 35 9.05 -10.92 -4.59
N SER A 36 10.32 -11.03 -4.18
CA SER A 36 11.34 -10.01 -4.51
C SER A 36 11.56 -9.88 -6.01
N SER A 37 11.63 -11.01 -6.70
CA SER A 37 11.81 -11.03 -8.15
C SER A 37 10.62 -10.41 -8.89
N VAL A 38 9.40 -10.72 -8.44
CA VAL A 38 8.18 -10.19 -9.03
C VAL A 38 8.10 -8.68 -8.86
N ILE A 39 8.35 -8.19 -7.64
CA ILE A 39 8.34 -6.75 -7.33
C ILE A 39 9.41 -6.03 -8.15
N GLY A 40 10.63 -6.59 -8.21
CA GLY A 40 11.73 -6.03 -8.99
C GLY A 40 11.41 -5.95 -10.48
N ASN A 41 10.80 -6.99 -11.03
CA ASN A 41 10.38 -7.00 -12.45
C ASN A 41 9.34 -5.92 -12.74
N TRP A 42 8.38 -5.72 -11.84
CA TRP A 42 7.39 -4.66 -11.98
C TRP A 42 8.05 -3.27 -11.95
N MET A 43 9.00 -3.05 -11.05
CA MET A 43 9.67 -1.76 -10.89
C MET A 43 10.63 -1.42 -12.03
N ARG A 44 11.02 -2.39 -12.87
CA ARG A 44 11.86 -2.14 -14.04
C ARG A 44 11.09 -1.48 -15.19
N ASN A 45 9.78 -1.57 -15.19
CA ASN A 45 8.97 -1.02 -16.26
C ASN A 45 8.95 0.51 -16.21
N ARG A 46 9.07 1.14 -17.36
CA ARG A 46 9.04 2.60 -17.47
C ARG A 46 7.74 3.18 -16.93
N ASN A 47 6.61 2.55 -17.26
CA ASN A 47 5.30 3.00 -16.79
C ASN A 47 5.21 2.95 -15.26
N THR A 48 5.81 1.94 -14.64
CA THR A 48 5.86 1.83 -13.18
C THR A 48 6.64 2.98 -12.57
N ILE A 49 7.84 3.25 -13.08
CA ILE A 49 8.68 4.34 -12.57
C ILE A 49 7.98 5.69 -12.76
N GLU A 50 7.34 5.93 -13.90
CA GLU A 50 6.57 7.16 -14.12
C GLU A 50 5.43 7.30 -13.12
N PHE A 51 4.68 6.22 -12.91
CA PHE A 51 3.57 6.23 -11.93
C PHE A 51 4.09 6.55 -10.52
N LEU A 52 5.14 5.86 -10.09
CA LEU A 52 5.73 6.06 -8.76
C LEU A 52 6.22 7.49 -8.57
N GLY A 53 6.91 8.04 -9.57
CA GLY A 53 7.42 9.41 -9.50
C GLY A 53 6.32 10.45 -9.47
N ILE A 54 5.28 10.29 -10.25
CA ILE A 54 4.12 11.18 -10.25
C ILE A 54 3.39 11.12 -8.90
N TRP A 55 3.18 9.91 -8.38
CA TRP A 55 2.55 9.75 -7.07
C TRP A 55 3.33 10.47 -5.97
N GLU A 56 4.65 10.28 -5.94
CA GLU A 56 5.51 10.94 -4.95
C GLU A 56 5.47 12.46 -5.11
N THR A 57 5.50 12.96 -6.34
CA THR A 57 5.42 14.39 -6.61
C THR A 57 4.12 15.01 -6.06
N LEU A 58 3.03 14.27 -6.15
CA LEU A 58 1.72 14.74 -5.65
C LEU A 58 1.63 14.73 -4.12
N TYR A 59 2.26 13.76 -3.45
CA TYR A 59 2.00 13.49 -2.03
C TYR A 59 3.21 13.65 -1.13
N ASN A 60 4.42 13.82 -1.68
CA ASN A 60 5.66 13.86 -0.91
C ASN A 60 6.44 15.15 -1.18
N PRO A 61 6.34 16.15 -0.30
CA PRO A 61 7.05 17.43 -0.52
C PRO A 61 8.56 17.30 -0.46
N ASN A 62 9.10 16.22 0.11
CA ASN A 62 10.54 16.00 0.26
C ASN A 62 11.10 15.06 -0.81
N PHE A 63 10.31 14.73 -1.81
CA PHE A 63 10.74 13.86 -2.91
C PHE A 63 11.84 14.52 -3.73
N LYS A 64 12.80 13.72 -4.19
CA LYS A 64 13.95 14.19 -5.00
C LYS A 64 13.67 14.02 -6.48
N PRO A 65 13.14 15.04 -7.17
CA PRO A 65 12.74 14.89 -8.57
C PRO A 65 13.93 14.70 -9.52
N PHE A 66 15.10 15.21 -9.17
CA PHE A 66 16.29 15.03 -9.99
C PHE A 66 16.70 13.56 -10.07
N GLU A 67 16.67 12.85 -8.94
CA GLU A 67 16.96 11.41 -8.91
C GLU A 67 15.92 10.63 -9.70
N PHE A 68 14.66 11.02 -9.58
CA PHE A 68 13.57 10.41 -10.34
C PHE A 68 13.81 10.55 -11.85
N GLU A 69 14.18 11.72 -12.32
CA GLU A 69 14.44 11.94 -13.76
C GLU A 69 15.56 11.04 -14.29
N GLY A 70 16.58 10.79 -13.48
CA GLY A 70 17.64 9.85 -13.82
C GLY A 70 17.13 8.43 -14.01
N PHE A 71 16.30 7.97 -13.10
CA PHE A 71 15.68 6.65 -13.20
C PHE A 71 14.70 6.56 -14.38
N ARG A 72 13.92 7.61 -14.60
CA ARG A 72 12.95 7.65 -15.69
C ARG A 72 13.62 7.47 -17.06
N LYS A 73 14.78 8.06 -17.26
CA LYS A 73 15.53 7.93 -18.51
C LYS A 73 15.99 6.51 -18.78
N ASN A 74 16.35 5.78 -17.73
CA ASN A 74 16.92 4.43 -17.84
C ASN A 74 15.88 3.32 -17.69
N ALA A 75 14.69 3.63 -17.18
CA ALA A 75 13.65 2.63 -16.96
C ALA A 75 13.23 1.97 -18.27
N GLY A 76 13.07 0.67 -18.23
CA GLY A 76 12.73 -0.14 -19.40
C GLY A 76 13.92 -0.62 -20.21
N LEU A 77 15.13 -0.10 -19.98
CA LEU A 77 16.35 -0.60 -20.63
C LEU A 77 16.79 -1.92 -19.99
N ASN A 78 17.46 -2.77 -20.75
CA ASN A 78 17.82 -4.12 -20.32
C ASN A 78 18.69 -4.15 -19.05
N ALA A 79 19.57 -3.19 -18.88
CA ALA A 79 20.47 -3.12 -17.73
C ALA A 79 19.85 -2.42 -16.50
N PHE A 80 18.67 -1.84 -16.66
CA PHE A 80 18.03 -1.12 -15.56
C PHE A 80 17.44 -2.08 -14.53
N THR A 81 17.74 -1.86 -13.26
CA THR A 81 17.16 -2.59 -12.14
C THR A 81 16.64 -1.61 -11.09
N MET A 82 15.61 -2.00 -10.36
CA MET A 82 15.07 -1.19 -9.29
C MET A 82 14.50 -2.10 -8.20
N SER A 83 14.58 -1.63 -6.97
CA SER A 83 13.94 -2.27 -5.82
C SER A 83 13.27 -1.20 -4.97
N PRO A 84 12.29 -1.58 -4.12
CA PRO A 84 11.67 -0.61 -3.20
C PRO A 84 12.70 0.13 -2.34
N LEU A 85 13.68 -0.58 -1.80
CA LEU A 85 14.69 0.01 -0.93
C LEU A 85 15.58 1.00 -1.68
N LYS A 86 16.01 0.65 -2.89
CA LYS A 86 16.81 1.56 -3.73
C LYS A 86 16.01 2.82 -4.08
N TRP A 87 14.74 2.65 -4.42
CA TRP A 87 13.84 3.76 -4.72
C TRP A 87 13.71 4.71 -3.53
N ILE A 88 13.45 4.16 -2.33
CA ILE A 88 13.34 4.94 -1.10
C ILE A 88 14.65 5.69 -0.81
N ASN A 89 15.77 4.98 -0.83
CA ASN A 89 17.06 5.56 -0.44
C ASN A 89 17.55 6.64 -1.41
N SER A 90 17.22 6.49 -2.69
CA SER A 90 17.67 7.44 -3.72
C SER A 90 16.77 8.67 -3.83
N THR A 91 15.44 8.49 -3.70
CA THR A 91 14.49 9.57 -3.97
C THR A 91 13.85 10.17 -2.72
N GLY A 92 14.01 9.52 -1.57
CA GLY A 92 13.31 9.93 -0.36
C GLY A 92 11.81 9.58 -0.40
N ALA A 93 11.45 8.56 -1.15
CA ALA A 93 10.05 8.16 -1.37
C ALA A 93 9.36 7.72 -0.07
N ILE A 94 8.06 7.99 0.01
CA ILE A 94 7.21 7.58 1.12
C ILE A 94 6.13 6.57 0.69
N GLY A 95 6.02 6.28 -0.58
CA GLY A 95 5.01 5.35 -1.11
C GLY A 95 5.24 3.89 -0.73
N PHE A 96 6.45 3.53 -0.32
CA PHE A 96 6.79 2.18 0.13
C PHE A 96 7.27 2.20 1.57
N VAL A 97 7.00 1.11 2.29
CA VAL A 97 7.56 0.82 3.60
C VAL A 97 8.18 -0.58 3.53
N VAL A 98 9.46 -0.69 3.82
CA VAL A 98 10.17 -1.97 3.84
C VAL A 98 10.48 -2.33 5.28
N LYS A 99 9.99 -3.49 5.72
CA LYS A 99 10.24 -4.02 7.06
C LYS A 99 11.08 -5.28 6.96
N ALA A 100 12.15 -5.33 7.76
CA ALA A 100 13.00 -6.50 7.89
C ALA A 100 12.39 -7.51 8.86
N GLY A 101 12.88 -8.75 8.83
CA GLY A 101 12.54 -9.78 9.79
C GLY A 101 11.51 -10.78 9.29
N ARG A 102 11.16 -11.73 10.16
CA ARG A 102 10.29 -12.85 9.85
C ARG A 102 8.89 -12.43 9.38
N TYR A 103 8.34 -11.37 9.99
CA TYR A 103 7.03 -10.84 9.65
C TYR A 103 7.14 -9.56 8.83
N GLY A 104 8.32 -9.34 8.24
CA GLY A 104 8.58 -8.20 7.40
C GLY A 104 8.03 -8.37 5.99
N GLY A 105 8.41 -7.46 5.14
CA GLY A 105 8.03 -7.44 3.73
C GLY A 105 8.01 -6.03 3.20
N THR A 106 7.56 -5.89 1.97
CA THR A 106 7.40 -4.61 1.30
C THR A 106 5.92 -4.24 1.28
N PHE A 107 5.62 -3.07 1.80
CA PHE A 107 4.27 -2.51 1.82
C PHE A 107 4.25 -1.27 0.94
N ALA A 108 3.14 -1.01 0.28
CA ALA A 108 2.96 0.19 -0.53
C ALA A 108 1.65 0.87 -0.20
N HIS A 109 1.63 2.19 -0.35
CA HIS A 109 0.39 2.94 -0.26
C HIS A 109 -0.66 2.26 -1.15
N LYS A 110 -1.93 2.31 -0.74
CA LYS A 110 -3.02 1.61 -1.44
C LYS A 110 -3.06 1.87 -2.93
N ASP A 111 -2.81 3.12 -3.37
CA ASP A 111 -2.83 3.47 -4.79
C ASP A 111 -1.77 2.70 -5.57
N ILE A 112 -0.58 2.59 -4.98
CA ILE A 112 0.55 1.86 -5.58
C ILE A 112 0.29 0.37 -5.54
N ALA A 113 -0.23 -0.14 -4.43
CA ALA A 113 -0.52 -1.56 -4.27
C ALA A 113 -1.57 -2.03 -5.28
N PHE A 114 -2.61 -1.24 -5.54
CA PHE A 114 -3.62 -1.58 -6.53
C PHE A 114 -3.04 -1.60 -7.94
N LYS A 115 -2.13 -0.67 -8.23
CA LYS A 115 -1.42 -0.66 -9.52
C LYS A 115 -0.59 -1.92 -9.72
N PHE A 116 0.12 -2.35 -8.68
CA PHE A 116 0.88 -3.60 -8.70
C PHE A 116 -0.03 -4.81 -8.89
N ALA A 117 -1.15 -4.86 -8.15
CA ALA A 117 -2.12 -5.94 -8.28
C ALA A 117 -2.68 -6.04 -9.70
N SER A 118 -2.94 -4.91 -10.33
CA SER A 118 -3.37 -4.84 -11.73
C SER A 118 -2.36 -5.49 -12.67
N TRP A 119 -1.07 -5.27 -12.45
CA TRP A 119 -0.02 -5.87 -13.24
C TRP A 119 0.09 -7.39 -13.04
N ILE A 120 -0.19 -7.85 -11.80
CA ILE A 120 -0.19 -9.29 -11.47
C ILE A 120 -1.36 -10.00 -12.18
N SER A 121 -2.58 -9.46 -12.02
CA SER A 121 -3.79 -10.06 -12.58
C SER A 121 -4.96 -9.07 -12.46
N VAL A 122 -5.65 -8.82 -13.57
CA VAL A 122 -6.84 -7.95 -13.56
C VAL A 122 -7.92 -8.50 -12.63
N GLU A 123 -8.10 -9.81 -12.63
CA GLU A 123 -9.06 -10.46 -11.74
C GLU A 123 -8.70 -10.26 -10.27
N PHE A 124 -7.42 -10.47 -9.93
CA PHE A 124 -6.93 -10.28 -8.56
C PHE A 124 -7.11 -8.83 -8.12
N GLU A 125 -6.84 -7.86 -9.00
CA GLU A 125 -7.06 -6.44 -8.71
C GLU A 125 -8.52 -6.17 -8.31
N LEU A 126 -9.48 -6.67 -9.09
CA LEU A 126 -10.90 -6.45 -8.79
C LEU A 126 -11.28 -7.01 -7.42
N TYR A 127 -10.80 -8.19 -7.07
CA TYR A 127 -11.09 -8.80 -5.78
C TYR A 127 -10.42 -8.07 -4.63
N ILE A 128 -9.17 -7.64 -4.79
CA ILE A 128 -8.45 -6.93 -3.71
C ILE A 128 -9.10 -5.56 -3.44
N VAL A 129 -9.52 -4.85 -4.49
CA VAL A 129 -10.23 -3.57 -4.33
C VAL A 129 -11.54 -3.77 -3.58
N LYS A 130 -12.31 -4.77 -3.93
CA LYS A 130 -13.57 -5.09 -3.25
C LYS A 130 -13.35 -5.46 -1.77
N GLU A 131 -12.38 -6.31 -1.49
CA GLU A 131 -12.09 -6.72 -0.12
C GLU A 131 -11.56 -5.56 0.72
N PHE A 132 -10.76 -4.69 0.13
CA PHE A 132 -10.29 -3.48 0.80
C PHE A 132 -11.44 -2.54 1.11
N GLN A 133 -12.35 -2.32 0.16
CA GLN A 133 -13.55 -1.50 0.39
C GLN A 133 -14.42 -2.06 1.51
N ARG A 134 -14.61 -3.38 1.52
CA ARG A 134 -15.35 -4.06 2.58
C ARG A 134 -14.70 -3.84 3.96
N LEU A 135 -13.38 -3.96 4.03
CA LEU A 135 -12.61 -3.71 5.26
C LEU A 135 -12.85 -2.28 5.76
N LYS A 136 -12.77 -1.30 4.87
CA LYS A 136 -12.93 0.11 5.22
C LYS A 136 -14.36 0.42 5.67
N GLU A 137 -15.35 -0.15 5.01
CA GLU A 137 -16.76 -0.01 5.42
C GLU A 137 -17.00 -0.59 6.81
N GLU A 138 -16.42 -1.75 7.10
CA GLU A 138 -16.53 -2.38 8.41
C GLU A 138 -15.85 -1.54 9.49
N GLU A 139 -14.67 -1.00 9.23
CA GLU A 139 -13.99 -0.08 10.14
C GLU A 139 -14.83 1.17 10.42
N GLN A 140 -15.49 1.73 9.41
CA GLN A 140 -16.38 2.87 9.56
C GLN A 140 -17.58 2.53 10.45
N LYS A 141 -18.16 1.36 10.29
CA LYS A 141 -19.27 0.88 11.14
C LYS A 141 -18.83 0.74 12.60
N GLN A 142 -17.66 0.18 12.84
CA GLN A 142 -17.10 0.04 14.17
C GLN A 142 -16.89 1.40 14.84
N LEU A 143 -16.34 2.37 14.13
CA LEU A 143 -16.17 3.74 14.62
C LEU A 143 -17.52 4.38 14.94
N GLY A 144 -18.52 4.20 14.07
CA GLY A 144 -19.87 4.73 14.25
C GLY A 144 -20.53 4.16 15.50
N TRP A 145 -20.41 2.86 15.74
CA TRP A 145 -20.96 2.22 16.94
C TRP A 145 -20.25 2.68 18.21
N SER A 146 -18.94 2.83 18.17
CA SER A 146 -18.17 3.35 19.31
C SER A 146 -18.56 4.78 19.65
N ALA A 147 -18.74 5.63 18.66
CA ALA A 147 -19.20 7.00 18.84
C ALA A 147 -20.61 7.03 19.45
N LYS A 148 -21.52 6.19 18.96
CA LYS A 148 -22.87 6.10 19.50
C LYS A 148 -22.89 5.66 20.96
N ARG A 149 -22.03 4.71 21.31
CA ARG A 149 -21.90 4.25 22.70
C ARG A 149 -21.39 5.35 23.62
N GLU A 150 -20.42 6.13 23.19
CA GLU A 150 -19.89 7.24 23.98
C GLU A 150 -20.93 8.36 24.18
N ILE A 151 -21.68 8.68 23.14
CA ILE A 151 -22.79 9.65 23.21
C ILE A 151 -23.86 9.16 24.19
N ALA A 152 -24.23 7.89 24.14
CA ALA A 152 -25.20 7.30 25.05
C ALA A 152 -24.74 7.38 26.52
N LYS A 153 -23.45 7.12 26.79
CA LYS A 153 -22.87 7.27 28.13
C LYS A 153 -22.98 8.70 28.64
N ILE A 154 -22.64 9.66 27.78
CA ILE A 154 -22.71 11.09 28.14
C ILE A 154 -24.13 11.50 28.45
N ASN A 155 -25.09 11.10 27.62
CA ASN A 155 -26.51 11.40 27.84
C ASN A 155 -27.03 10.78 29.12
N TYR A 156 -26.63 9.54 29.43
CA TYR A 156 -26.99 8.87 30.68
C TYR A 156 -26.50 9.67 31.89
N HIS A 157 -25.25 10.09 31.92
CA HIS A 157 -24.68 10.88 33.03
C HIS A 157 -25.36 12.23 33.18
N ILE A 158 -25.67 12.91 32.09
CA ILE A 158 -26.40 14.19 32.14
C ILE A 158 -27.77 14.01 32.80
N HIS A 159 -28.52 12.99 32.43
CA HIS A 159 -29.84 12.72 33.01
C HIS A 159 -29.78 12.24 34.45
N THR A 160 -28.73 11.51 34.83
CA THR A 160 -28.54 10.99 36.18
C THR A 160 -28.11 12.10 37.16
N ASP A 161 -27.31 13.04 36.71
CA ASP A 161 -26.78 14.13 37.53
C ASP A 161 -27.77 15.30 37.70
N ALA A 162 -28.86 15.27 36.94
CA ALA A 162 -29.92 16.27 37.04
C ALA A 162 -30.89 15.86 38.17
#